data_698634c226c550703b74926bc7e765a4
#
_entry.id   698634c226c550703b74926bc7e765a4
#
_cell.length_a   1.000
_cell.length_b   1.000
_cell.length_c   1.000
_cell.angle_alpha   90.00
_cell.angle_beta   90.00
_cell.angle_gamma   90.00
#
_symmetry.space_group_name_H-M   'P 1'
#
loop_
_entity.id
_entity.type
_entity.pdbx_description
1 polymer ?
#
loop_
_entity_poly.entity_id
_entity_poly.type
_entity_poly.pdbx_seq_one_letter_code
_entity_poly.pdbx_strand_id
1 'polypeptide(L)'
;MAWLRGGRLRWVIAGVALVALVAGAVVAWPYVQLYTGAAPPAQFYQKVHVAPALAQDYQRVLRVAHNAGNNLETLATAERYGAGVIEIDVISARGQLVAGRDQPWPWLARQLFRGPTLAEAWDRATAADIVKLDLKQTDRGFLDDLVAFLARRARSRRAMISSGDQGALLYLHSRLADVTLLFSVAGPDAVHQLQSDPALQKAIGGASVFQALVDANLVTWAHRHKLLVLVWTVNDSQRLNQLGRLGVDGITTANLAILQTLR
;
A
#
# COMPACT_ATOMS: atom_id res chain seq x y z
N MET A 1 9.03 60.09 -19.17
CA MET A 1 7.93 59.08 -19.01
C MET A 1 8.38 57.61 -19.04
N ALA A 2 9.64 57.28 -18.84
CA ALA A 2 10.16 55.88 -18.89
C ALA A 2 10.23 55.16 -17.51
N TRP A 3 10.10 55.88 -16.41
CA TRP A 3 10.31 55.35 -15.03
C TRP A 3 9.12 54.59 -14.44
N LEU A 4 7.91 54.78 -14.97
CA LEU A 4 6.69 54.15 -14.45
C LEU A 4 6.41 52.74 -15.01
N ARG A 5 7.10 52.33 -16.07
CA ARG A 5 6.89 50.99 -16.67
C ARG A 5 7.65 49.85 -15.97
N GLY A 6 8.79 50.14 -15.34
CA GLY A 6 9.60 49.13 -14.65
C GLY A 6 9.00 48.64 -13.33
N GLY A 7 8.24 49.46 -12.61
CA GLY A 7 7.61 49.10 -11.36
C GLY A 7 6.48 48.09 -11.55
N ARG A 8 5.60 48.29 -12.52
CA ARG A 8 4.47 47.40 -12.79
C ARG A 8 4.90 45.98 -13.23
N LEU A 9 5.95 45.91 -14.06
CA LEU A 9 6.49 44.64 -14.52
C LEU A 9 7.09 43.82 -13.37
N ARG A 10 7.76 44.45 -12.42
CA ARG A 10 8.32 43.81 -11.22
C ARG A 10 7.23 43.24 -10.34
N TRP A 11 6.11 43.91 -10.15
CA TRP A 11 4.96 43.41 -9.37
C TRP A 11 4.21 42.30 -10.07
N VAL A 12 4.11 42.33 -11.40
CA VAL A 12 3.53 41.22 -12.19
C VAL A 12 4.41 39.97 -12.09
N ILE A 13 5.72 40.12 -12.23
CA ILE A 13 6.67 38.98 -12.09
C ILE A 13 6.63 38.43 -10.66
N ALA A 14 6.59 39.27 -9.63
CA ALA A 14 6.47 38.84 -8.24
C ALA A 14 5.14 38.13 -7.98
N GLY A 15 4.04 38.62 -8.55
CA GLY A 15 2.73 37.95 -8.44
C GLY A 15 2.68 36.59 -9.12
N VAL A 16 3.25 36.48 -10.34
CA VAL A 16 3.33 35.19 -11.05
C VAL A 16 4.24 34.21 -10.30
N ALA A 17 5.38 34.68 -9.76
CA ALA A 17 6.26 33.84 -8.96
C ALA A 17 5.59 33.36 -7.66
N LEU A 18 4.80 34.21 -6.99
CA LEU A 18 4.06 33.86 -5.80
C LEU A 18 2.96 32.82 -6.11
N VAL A 19 2.22 33.01 -7.19
CA VAL A 19 1.20 32.04 -7.64
C VAL A 19 1.84 30.70 -8.00
N ALA A 20 2.97 30.70 -8.68
CA ALA A 20 3.71 29.47 -8.99
C ALA A 20 4.24 28.77 -7.73
N LEU A 21 4.73 29.52 -6.75
CA LEU A 21 5.16 29.00 -5.45
C LEU A 21 4.00 28.42 -4.65
N VAL A 22 2.86 29.09 -4.61
CA VAL A 22 1.66 28.61 -3.92
C VAL A 22 1.09 27.38 -4.61
N ALA A 23 0.99 27.38 -5.95
CA ALA A 23 0.54 26.23 -6.72
C ALA A 23 1.51 25.04 -6.53
N GLY A 24 2.82 25.29 -6.56
CA GLY A 24 3.84 24.30 -6.26
C GLY A 24 3.72 23.74 -4.84
N ALA A 25 3.47 24.59 -3.84
CA ALA A 25 3.26 24.18 -2.47
C ALA A 25 1.97 23.35 -2.30
N VAL A 26 0.87 23.74 -2.95
CA VAL A 26 -0.40 23.00 -2.93
C VAL A 26 -0.25 21.62 -3.58
N VAL A 27 0.48 21.53 -4.71
CA VAL A 27 0.76 20.24 -5.35
C VAL A 27 1.75 19.40 -4.55
N ALA A 28 2.75 20.02 -3.92
CA ALA A 28 3.76 19.34 -3.12
C ALA A 28 3.25 18.95 -1.72
N TRP A 29 2.26 19.64 -1.17
CA TRP A 29 1.78 19.42 0.20
C TRP A 29 1.31 18.00 0.50
N PRO A 30 0.51 17.32 -0.37
CA PRO A 30 0.18 15.91 -0.17
C PRO A 30 1.41 15.00 -0.13
N TYR A 31 2.43 15.36 -0.91
CA TYR A 31 3.68 14.61 -0.94
C TYR A 31 4.54 14.88 0.30
N VAL A 32 4.58 16.12 0.78
CA VAL A 32 5.25 16.47 2.04
C VAL A 32 4.62 15.73 3.22
N GLN A 33 3.29 15.64 3.27
CA GLN A 33 2.58 14.87 4.30
C GLN A 33 2.92 13.37 4.26
N LEU A 34 3.05 12.78 3.07
CA LEU A 34 3.50 11.40 2.90
C LEU A 34 4.92 11.16 3.44
N TYR A 35 5.80 12.16 3.36
CA TYR A 35 7.20 12.07 3.80
C TYR A 35 7.43 12.45 5.25
N THR A 36 6.66 13.39 5.78
CA THR A 36 6.82 13.86 7.15
C THR A 36 6.09 13.01 8.18
N GLY A 37 5.30 12.01 7.69
CA GLY A 37 4.48 11.19 8.57
C GLY A 37 3.38 11.98 9.23
N ALA A 38 2.87 13.04 8.58
CA ALA A 38 1.74 13.79 9.08
C ALA A 38 0.55 12.84 9.34
N ALA A 39 -0.24 13.16 10.36
CA ALA A 39 -1.42 12.38 10.71
C ALA A 39 -2.31 12.13 9.49
N PRO A 40 -2.87 10.93 9.35
CA PRO A 40 -3.75 10.60 8.23
C PRO A 40 -4.90 11.64 8.12
N PRO A 41 -5.34 11.98 6.90
CA PRO A 41 -6.48 12.89 6.72
C PRO A 41 -7.72 12.39 7.47
N ALA A 42 -8.59 13.30 7.91
CA ALA A 42 -9.79 12.98 8.69
C ALA A 42 -10.70 11.91 8.06
N GLN A 43 -10.65 11.73 6.73
CA GLN A 43 -11.37 10.67 6.02
C GLN A 43 -10.98 9.24 6.43
N PHE A 44 -9.79 9.03 7.03
CA PHE A 44 -9.33 7.73 7.53
C PHE A 44 -10.12 7.23 8.75
N TYR A 45 -10.97 8.07 9.34
CA TYR A 45 -11.74 7.76 10.55
C TYR A 45 -13.24 7.83 10.31
N GLN A 46 -13.69 7.89 9.06
CA GLN A 46 -15.13 7.92 8.76
C GLN A 46 -15.79 6.62 9.20
N LYS A 47 -16.84 6.75 10.00
CA LYS A 47 -17.66 5.61 10.41
C LYS A 47 -18.29 4.94 9.19
N VAL A 48 -18.24 3.62 9.18
CA VAL A 48 -18.87 2.79 8.16
C VAL A 48 -19.90 1.87 8.81
N HIS A 49 -20.89 1.47 8.04
CA HIS A 49 -21.89 0.52 8.45
C HIS A 49 -21.77 -0.75 7.59
N VAL A 50 -21.51 -1.88 8.25
CA VAL A 50 -21.59 -3.20 7.63
C VAL A 50 -22.99 -3.74 7.83
N ALA A 51 -23.58 -4.30 6.77
CA ALA A 51 -24.88 -4.93 6.87
C ALA A 51 -24.80 -6.09 7.86
N PRO A 52 -25.73 -6.21 8.83
CA PRO A 52 -25.67 -7.24 9.88
C PRO A 52 -25.54 -8.66 9.33
N ALA A 53 -26.16 -8.94 8.17
CA ALA A 53 -26.08 -10.23 7.50
C ALA A 53 -24.66 -10.59 7.02
N LEU A 54 -23.78 -9.61 6.87
CA LEU A 54 -22.38 -9.81 6.42
C LEU A 54 -21.38 -9.81 7.57
N ALA A 55 -21.79 -9.47 8.79
CA ALA A 55 -20.87 -9.38 9.93
C ALA A 55 -20.19 -10.73 10.23
N GLN A 56 -20.87 -11.85 10.02
CA GLN A 56 -20.30 -13.19 10.21
C GLN A 56 -19.30 -13.56 9.10
N ASP A 57 -19.53 -13.11 7.86
CA ASP A 57 -18.67 -13.40 6.73
C ASP A 57 -17.31 -12.72 6.86
N TYR A 58 -17.26 -11.58 7.54
CA TYR A 58 -16.02 -10.81 7.76
C TYR A 58 -15.14 -11.32 8.90
N GLN A 59 -15.57 -12.28 9.71
CA GLN A 59 -14.72 -12.81 10.80
C GLN A 59 -13.43 -13.47 10.31
N ARG A 60 -13.40 -13.92 9.05
CA ARG A 60 -12.24 -14.55 8.41
C ARG A 60 -11.48 -13.63 7.46
N VAL A 61 -11.98 -12.42 7.22
CA VAL A 61 -11.39 -11.48 6.27
C VAL A 61 -10.14 -10.82 6.86
N LEU A 62 -9.05 -10.83 6.13
CA LEU A 62 -7.83 -10.13 6.50
C LEU A 62 -8.07 -8.61 6.52
N ARG A 63 -7.87 -8.01 7.68
CA ARG A 63 -8.02 -6.57 7.90
C ARG A 63 -6.70 -5.88 7.68
N VAL A 64 -6.49 -5.34 6.47
CA VAL A 64 -5.23 -4.73 6.04
C VAL A 64 -5.28 -3.21 6.20
N ALA A 65 -4.42 -2.67 7.04
CA ALA A 65 -4.24 -1.22 7.18
C ALA A 65 -3.31 -0.72 6.07
N HIS A 66 -3.89 -0.02 5.08
CA HIS A 66 -3.21 0.48 3.89
C HIS A 66 -2.09 1.46 4.25
N ASN A 67 -0.87 1.16 3.86
CA ASN A 67 0.34 1.98 4.06
C ASN A 67 0.60 2.40 5.51
N ALA A 68 -0.02 1.73 6.49
CA ALA A 68 0.08 2.13 7.88
C ALA A 68 1.51 2.03 8.43
N GLY A 69 2.29 1.09 7.92
CA GLY A 69 3.68 0.92 8.33
C GLY A 69 4.66 1.96 7.77
N ASN A 70 4.22 2.83 6.84
CA ASN A 70 5.05 3.92 6.33
C ASN A 70 5.27 5.04 7.37
N ASN A 71 4.50 5.01 8.47
CA ASN A 71 4.63 5.93 9.59
C ASN A 71 4.33 5.20 10.90
N LEU A 72 5.21 5.31 11.90
CA LEU A 72 5.10 4.55 13.16
C LEU A 72 3.90 4.94 14.02
N GLU A 73 3.43 6.19 13.96
CA GLU A 73 2.24 6.63 14.68
C GLU A 73 0.96 6.09 14.02
N THR A 74 0.90 6.14 12.68
CA THR A 74 -0.19 5.53 11.91
C THR A 74 -0.25 4.03 12.14
N LEU A 75 0.88 3.34 12.18
CA LEU A 75 0.99 1.92 12.49
C LEU A 75 0.38 1.62 13.86
N ALA A 76 0.82 2.32 14.90
CA ALA A 76 0.31 2.12 16.26
C ALA A 76 -1.20 2.43 16.35
N THR A 77 -1.69 3.38 15.57
CA THR A 77 -3.11 3.69 15.49
C THR A 77 -3.88 2.57 14.79
N ALA A 78 -3.38 2.07 13.66
CA ALA A 78 -4.01 0.97 12.93
C ALA A 78 -4.14 -0.30 13.81
N GLU A 79 -3.11 -0.62 14.60
CA GLU A 79 -3.16 -1.73 15.55
C GLU A 79 -4.26 -1.54 16.61
N ARG A 80 -4.40 -0.31 17.17
CA ARG A 80 -5.49 0.01 18.11
C ARG A 80 -6.88 -0.15 17.48
N TYR A 81 -7.01 0.11 16.17
CA TYR A 81 -8.24 -0.11 15.41
C TYR A 81 -8.44 -1.57 14.97
N GLY A 82 -7.54 -2.48 15.35
CA GLY A 82 -7.69 -3.91 15.11
C GLY A 82 -7.19 -4.39 13.76
N ALA A 83 -6.18 -3.72 13.18
CA ALA A 83 -5.50 -4.23 12.01
C ALA A 83 -4.90 -5.61 12.30
N GLY A 84 -5.26 -6.60 11.51
CA GLY A 84 -4.61 -7.93 11.53
C GLY A 84 -3.40 -7.98 10.61
N VAL A 85 -3.35 -7.07 9.64
CA VAL A 85 -2.26 -6.94 8.67
C VAL A 85 -1.83 -5.48 8.59
N ILE A 86 -0.56 -5.21 8.81
CA ILE A 86 0.05 -3.90 8.55
C ILE A 86 0.71 -3.92 7.18
N GLU A 87 0.28 -3.02 6.30
CA GLU A 87 0.92 -2.83 5.00
C GLU A 87 2.02 -1.78 5.08
N ILE A 88 3.15 -2.10 4.45
CA ILE A 88 4.35 -1.27 4.37
C ILE A 88 4.75 -1.17 2.90
N ASP A 89 4.77 0.02 2.32
CA ASP A 89 5.44 0.26 1.05
C ASP A 89 6.97 0.15 1.26
N VAL A 90 7.68 -0.54 0.38
CA VAL A 90 9.12 -0.77 0.56
C VAL A 90 9.91 -0.25 -0.63
N ILE A 91 10.91 0.58 -0.31
CA ILE A 91 11.93 1.07 -1.25
C ILE A 91 13.33 0.93 -0.64
N SER A 92 14.35 1.08 -1.46
CA SER A 92 15.73 1.29 -1.01
C SER A 92 16.05 2.78 -0.99
N ALA A 93 16.53 3.28 0.16
CA ALA A 93 17.02 4.65 0.29
C ALA A 93 18.28 4.65 1.16
N ARG A 94 19.33 5.36 0.71
CA ARG A 94 20.63 5.46 1.42
C ARG A 94 21.24 4.09 1.76
N GLY A 95 21.11 3.11 0.87
CA GLY A 95 21.64 1.77 1.09
C GLY A 95 20.90 0.94 2.14
N GLN A 96 19.67 1.31 2.48
CA GLN A 96 18.83 0.60 3.44
C GLN A 96 17.42 0.40 2.89
N LEU A 97 16.77 -0.68 3.29
CA LEU A 97 15.34 -0.86 3.08
C LEU A 97 14.57 0.06 4.03
N VAL A 98 13.66 0.87 3.48
CA VAL A 98 12.87 1.83 4.24
C VAL A 98 11.39 1.65 3.94
N ALA A 99 10.55 2.04 4.91
CA ALA A 99 9.11 2.04 4.79
C ALA A 99 8.66 3.34 4.13
N GLY A 100 8.39 3.31 2.83
CA GLY A 100 8.01 4.49 2.06
C GLY A 100 7.71 4.20 0.60
N ARG A 101 7.14 5.19 -0.05
CA ARG A 101 6.73 5.11 -1.46
C ARG A 101 7.74 5.83 -2.36
N ASP A 102 7.97 5.30 -3.56
CA ASP A 102 8.79 5.97 -4.57
C ASP A 102 8.10 7.25 -5.08
N GLN A 103 8.91 8.22 -5.54
CA GLN A 103 8.45 9.57 -5.87
C GLN A 103 8.87 9.95 -7.30
N PRO A 104 8.24 11.00 -7.90
CA PRO A 104 8.56 11.45 -9.26
C PRO A 104 10.03 11.78 -9.52
N TRP A 105 10.80 12.10 -8.46
CA TRP A 105 12.26 12.29 -8.51
C TRP A 105 12.95 11.36 -7.50
N PRO A 106 13.00 10.06 -7.80
CA PRO A 106 13.38 9.04 -6.84
C PRO A 106 14.77 9.24 -6.25
N TRP A 107 15.73 9.76 -7.02
CA TRP A 107 17.10 9.99 -6.56
C TRP A 107 17.19 11.06 -5.45
N LEU A 108 16.47 12.19 -5.60
CA LEU A 108 16.45 13.27 -4.61
C LEU A 108 15.60 12.87 -3.40
N ALA A 109 14.44 12.29 -3.67
CA ALA A 109 13.52 11.84 -2.62
C ALA A 109 14.17 10.79 -1.72
N ARG A 110 14.90 9.84 -2.28
CA ARG A 110 15.65 8.82 -1.50
C ARG A 110 16.74 9.44 -0.64
N GLN A 111 17.42 10.48 -1.09
CA GLN A 111 18.41 11.20 -0.27
C GLN A 111 17.78 11.99 0.87
N LEU A 112 16.60 12.55 0.66
CA LEU A 112 15.86 13.37 1.63
C LEU A 112 14.89 12.56 2.49
N PHE A 113 14.77 11.26 2.26
CA PHE A 113 13.85 10.39 3.01
C PHE A 113 14.08 10.49 4.52
N ARG A 114 12.99 10.64 5.29
CA ARG A 114 12.98 10.78 6.75
C ARG A 114 12.04 9.80 7.46
N GLY A 115 11.39 8.92 6.71
CA GLY A 115 10.52 7.88 7.27
C GLY A 115 11.31 6.78 8.00
N PRO A 116 10.62 5.81 8.58
CA PRO A 116 11.26 4.70 9.29
C PRO A 116 11.99 3.77 8.34
N THR A 117 13.00 3.09 8.86
CA THR A 117 13.56 1.91 8.19
C THR A 117 12.52 0.78 8.15
N LEU A 118 12.66 -0.14 7.20
CA LEU A 118 11.82 -1.34 7.19
C LEU A 118 11.95 -2.15 8.49
N ALA A 119 13.16 -2.16 9.08
CA ALA A 119 13.40 -2.83 10.35
C ALA A 119 12.57 -2.21 11.49
N GLU A 120 12.59 -0.88 11.62
CA GLU A 120 11.81 -0.19 12.66
C GLU A 120 10.31 -0.41 12.50
N ALA A 121 9.80 -0.30 11.25
CA ALA A 121 8.38 -0.55 10.98
C ALA A 121 7.98 -2.01 11.26
N TRP A 122 8.83 -2.96 10.85
CA TRP A 122 8.62 -4.39 11.11
C TRP A 122 8.60 -4.70 12.61
N ASP A 123 9.59 -4.22 13.34
CA ASP A 123 9.74 -4.51 14.77
C ASP A 123 8.64 -3.80 15.60
N ARG A 124 8.10 -2.66 15.11
CA ARG A 124 7.01 -1.91 15.74
C ARG A 124 5.62 -2.52 15.53
N ALA A 125 5.38 -3.26 14.44
CA ALA A 125 4.10 -3.90 14.14
C ALA A 125 3.86 -5.11 15.07
N THR A 126 3.71 -4.90 16.38
CA THR A 126 3.71 -5.97 17.39
C THR A 126 2.37 -6.65 17.58
N ALA A 127 1.26 -5.95 17.35
CA ALA A 127 -0.10 -6.48 17.53
C ALA A 127 -0.70 -7.08 16.23
N ALA A 128 -0.07 -6.82 15.07
CA ALA A 128 -0.51 -7.40 13.82
C ALA A 128 0.05 -8.83 13.63
N ASP A 129 -0.80 -9.75 13.17
CA ASP A 129 -0.42 -11.14 12.88
C ASP A 129 0.47 -11.25 11.65
N ILE A 130 0.32 -10.34 10.70
CA ILE A 130 0.97 -10.37 9.39
C ILE A 130 1.51 -8.98 9.05
N VAL A 131 2.70 -8.94 8.45
CA VAL A 131 3.21 -7.75 7.77
C VAL A 131 3.13 -7.99 6.26
N LYS A 132 2.45 -7.08 5.53
CA LYS A 132 2.39 -7.08 4.08
C LYS A 132 3.35 -6.02 3.54
N LEU A 133 4.32 -6.45 2.75
CA LEU A 133 5.30 -5.60 2.09
C LEU A 133 4.85 -5.34 0.64
N ASP A 134 4.55 -4.09 0.31
CA ASP A 134 4.19 -3.70 -1.06
C ASP A 134 5.40 -3.11 -1.76
N LEU A 135 5.93 -3.83 -2.77
CA LEU A 135 7.19 -3.48 -3.40
C LEU A 135 7.01 -2.32 -4.38
N LYS A 136 7.77 -1.25 -4.18
CA LYS A 136 7.84 -0.10 -5.08
C LYS A 136 9.10 -0.10 -5.95
N GLN A 137 9.95 -1.11 -5.76
CA GLN A 137 11.15 -1.38 -6.54
C GLN A 137 11.26 -2.88 -6.81
N THR A 138 11.91 -3.22 -7.92
CA THR A 138 12.05 -4.63 -8.35
C THR A 138 13.42 -4.93 -8.97
N ASP A 139 14.38 -3.99 -8.85
CA ASP A 139 15.74 -4.25 -9.27
C ASP A 139 16.39 -5.32 -8.40
N ARG A 140 17.38 -5.99 -8.98
CA ARG A 140 17.99 -7.18 -8.37
C ARG A 140 18.61 -6.90 -7.00
N GLY A 141 19.33 -5.79 -6.85
CA GLY A 141 19.98 -5.44 -5.58
C GLY A 141 18.97 -5.24 -4.45
N PHE A 142 17.87 -4.53 -4.76
CA PHE A 142 16.74 -4.36 -3.82
C PHE A 142 16.13 -5.70 -3.41
N LEU A 143 15.89 -6.61 -4.38
CA LEU A 143 15.31 -7.93 -4.09
C LEU A 143 16.25 -8.80 -3.25
N ASP A 144 17.56 -8.76 -3.49
CA ASP A 144 18.57 -9.48 -2.72
C ASP A 144 18.61 -8.98 -1.26
N ASP A 145 18.57 -7.66 -1.06
CA ASP A 145 18.48 -7.04 0.28
C ASP A 145 17.20 -7.44 1.01
N LEU A 146 16.07 -7.49 0.31
CA LEU A 146 14.79 -7.92 0.87
C LEU A 146 14.80 -9.39 1.27
N VAL A 147 15.37 -10.28 0.45
CA VAL A 147 15.55 -11.70 0.79
C VAL A 147 16.42 -11.84 2.03
N ALA A 148 17.54 -11.13 2.10
CA ALA A 148 18.43 -11.14 3.26
C ALA A 148 17.77 -10.59 4.53
N PHE A 149 16.92 -9.56 4.41
CA PHE A 149 16.12 -9.03 5.51
C PHE A 149 15.13 -10.07 6.05
N LEU A 150 14.34 -10.69 5.17
CA LEU A 150 13.32 -11.66 5.55
C LEU A 150 13.91 -12.96 6.07
N ALA A 151 15.03 -13.42 5.54
CA ALA A 151 15.72 -14.62 6.06
C ALA A 151 16.07 -14.50 7.55
N ARG A 152 16.30 -13.28 8.03
CA ARG A 152 16.59 -13.01 9.45
C ARG A 152 15.34 -12.81 10.32
N ARG A 153 14.20 -12.40 9.72
CA ARG A 153 13.01 -11.92 10.45
C ARG A 153 11.73 -12.71 10.24
N ALA A 154 11.54 -13.37 9.09
CA ALA A 154 10.27 -14.05 8.77
C ALA A 154 9.96 -15.25 9.69
N ARG A 155 10.93 -15.74 10.45
CA ARG A 155 10.69 -16.79 11.45
C ARG A 155 9.87 -16.32 12.67
N SER A 156 9.86 -15.02 12.92
CA SER A 156 9.16 -14.43 14.07
C SER A 156 7.74 -13.97 13.77
N ARG A 157 7.39 -13.84 12.46
CA ARG A 157 6.10 -13.31 12.02
C ARG A 157 5.79 -13.71 10.59
N ARG A 158 4.51 -13.95 10.29
CA ARG A 158 4.04 -14.22 8.91
C ARG A 158 4.21 -12.97 8.05
N ALA A 159 4.67 -13.17 6.82
CA ALA A 159 4.87 -12.11 5.84
C ALA A 159 4.07 -12.37 4.56
N MET A 160 3.56 -11.28 3.97
CA MET A 160 3.06 -11.24 2.61
C MET A 160 3.89 -10.25 1.81
N ILE A 161 4.08 -10.49 0.51
CA ILE A 161 4.71 -9.55 -0.41
C ILE A 161 3.80 -9.35 -1.59
N SER A 162 3.50 -8.10 -1.94
CA SER A 162 2.79 -7.74 -3.17
C SER A 162 3.67 -7.00 -4.16
N SER A 163 3.54 -7.35 -5.44
CA SER A 163 4.21 -6.69 -6.56
C SER A 163 3.40 -6.85 -7.85
N GLY A 164 3.41 -5.83 -8.70
CA GLY A 164 2.93 -5.92 -10.08
C GLY A 164 3.97 -6.51 -11.05
N ASP A 165 5.19 -6.74 -10.60
CA ASP A 165 6.29 -7.30 -11.40
C ASP A 165 6.35 -8.82 -11.20
N GLN A 166 5.96 -9.55 -12.24
CA GLN A 166 6.02 -11.02 -12.26
C GLN A 166 7.43 -11.53 -12.05
N GLY A 167 8.43 -10.89 -12.68
CA GLY A 167 9.83 -11.33 -12.57
C GLY A 167 10.33 -11.26 -11.13
N ALA A 168 9.95 -10.20 -10.41
CA ALA A 168 10.23 -10.06 -8.99
C ALA A 168 9.55 -11.16 -8.16
N LEU A 169 8.27 -11.48 -8.44
CA LEU A 169 7.56 -12.54 -7.73
C LEU A 169 8.16 -13.93 -7.98
N LEU A 170 8.49 -14.25 -9.22
CA LEU A 170 9.16 -15.52 -9.58
C LEU A 170 10.53 -15.63 -8.89
N TYR A 171 11.28 -14.53 -8.87
CA TYR A 171 12.55 -14.46 -8.18
C TYR A 171 12.42 -14.72 -6.67
N LEU A 172 11.47 -14.05 -6.02
CA LEU A 172 11.21 -14.22 -4.59
C LEU A 172 10.68 -15.61 -4.25
N HIS A 173 9.80 -16.17 -5.09
CA HIS A 173 9.28 -17.54 -4.95
C HIS A 173 10.40 -18.57 -4.85
N SER A 174 11.45 -18.42 -5.66
CA SER A 174 12.58 -19.34 -5.66
C SER A 174 13.48 -19.26 -4.41
N ARG A 175 13.28 -18.28 -3.52
CA ARG A 175 14.15 -17.97 -2.37
C ARG A 175 13.46 -17.89 -1.03
N LEU A 176 12.14 -17.67 -1.01
CA LEU A 176 11.35 -17.47 0.19
C LEU A 176 10.22 -18.51 0.25
N ALA A 177 10.42 -19.57 1.02
CA ALA A 177 9.43 -20.65 1.15
C ALA A 177 8.24 -20.27 2.05
N ASP A 178 8.48 -19.44 3.08
CA ASP A 178 7.51 -19.16 4.16
C ASP A 178 6.82 -17.79 4.01
N VAL A 179 6.82 -17.23 2.78
CA VAL A 179 6.23 -15.91 2.49
C VAL A 179 5.12 -16.08 1.46
N THR A 180 3.95 -15.52 1.74
CA THR A 180 2.86 -15.49 0.77
C THR A 180 3.08 -14.37 -0.24
N LEU A 181 3.23 -14.72 -1.51
CA LEU A 181 3.39 -13.76 -2.60
C LEU A 181 2.02 -13.40 -3.19
N LEU A 182 1.81 -12.13 -3.46
CA LEU A 182 0.57 -11.60 -4.02
C LEU A 182 0.87 -10.85 -5.32
N PHE A 183 0.17 -11.18 -6.40
CA PHE A 183 0.27 -10.39 -7.63
C PHE A 183 -0.63 -9.16 -7.55
N SER A 184 -0.07 -7.96 -7.74
CA SER A 184 -0.82 -6.70 -7.69
C SER A 184 -1.53 -6.45 -9.02
N VAL A 185 -2.86 -6.45 -8.98
CA VAL A 185 -3.75 -6.32 -10.15
C VAL A 185 -4.35 -4.92 -10.14
N ALA A 186 -3.75 -4.01 -10.92
CA ALA A 186 -4.15 -2.61 -11.00
C ALA A 186 -5.01 -2.25 -12.23
N GLY A 187 -5.09 -3.15 -13.22
CA GLY A 187 -5.82 -2.92 -14.47
C GLY A 187 -6.24 -4.21 -15.16
N PRO A 188 -7.03 -4.12 -16.25
CA PRO A 188 -7.52 -5.28 -17.00
C PRO A 188 -6.41 -6.19 -17.54
N ASP A 189 -5.30 -5.62 -18.00
CA ASP A 189 -4.18 -6.39 -18.53
C ASP A 189 -3.56 -7.28 -17.44
N ALA A 190 -3.48 -6.79 -16.20
CA ALA A 190 -3.00 -7.57 -15.07
C ALA A 190 -4.00 -8.68 -14.69
N VAL A 191 -5.31 -8.49 -14.86
CA VAL A 191 -6.32 -9.57 -14.72
C VAL A 191 -6.06 -10.64 -15.75
N HIS A 192 -5.89 -10.26 -17.03
CA HIS A 192 -5.60 -11.21 -18.10
C HIS A 192 -4.28 -11.97 -17.83
N GLN A 193 -3.22 -11.27 -17.42
CA GLN A 193 -1.94 -11.88 -17.07
C GLN A 193 -2.10 -12.90 -15.94
N LEU A 194 -2.79 -12.52 -14.84
CA LEU A 194 -3.08 -13.42 -13.72
C LEU A 194 -3.78 -14.71 -14.18
N GLN A 195 -4.74 -14.58 -15.09
CA GLN A 195 -5.57 -15.71 -15.55
C GLN A 195 -4.89 -16.58 -16.61
N SER A 196 -3.94 -16.05 -17.36
CA SER A 196 -3.33 -16.73 -18.50
C SER A 196 -1.91 -17.27 -18.25
N ASP A 197 -1.26 -16.91 -17.13
CA ASP A 197 0.13 -17.31 -16.85
C ASP A 197 0.23 -18.39 -15.76
N PRO A 198 0.44 -19.66 -16.12
CA PRO A 198 0.56 -20.75 -15.15
C PRO A 198 1.79 -20.65 -14.24
N ALA A 199 2.89 -20.02 -14.71
CA ALA A 199 4.10 -19.86 -13.91
C ALA A 199 3.85 -18.85 -12.78
N LEU A 200 3.17 -17.74 -13.08
CA LEU A 200 2.74 -16.77 -12.09
C LEU A 200 1.78 -17.41 -11.07
N GLN A 201 0.73 -18.11 -11.55
CA GLN A 201 -0.24 -18.77 -10.68
C GLN A 201 0.41 -19.76 -9.70
N LYS A 202 1.41 -20.49 -10.14
CA LYS A 202 2.16 -21.44 -9.29
C LYS A 202 3.02 -20.74 -8.24
N ALA A 203 3.50 -19.53 -8.55
CA ALA A 203 4.44 -18.81 -7.70
C ALA A 203 3.75 -18.00 -6.58
N ILE A 204 2.44 -17.71 -6.72
CA ILE A 204 1.72 -16.82 -5.81
C ILE A 204 0.70 -17.56 -4.94
N GLY A 205 0.42 -17.02 -3.75
CA GLY A 205 -0.66 -17.46 -2.88
C GLY A 205 -1.94 -16.63 -3.04
N GLY A 206 -1.93 -15.58 -3.86
CA GLY A 206 -3.10 -14.74 -4.07
C GLY A 206 -2.86 -13.52 -4.95
N ALA A 207 -3.88 -12.68 -5.07
CA ALA A 207 -3.86 -11.42 -5.79
C ALA A 207 -4.26 -10.25 -4.89
N SER A 208 -3.57 -9.12 -5.04
CA SER A 208 -3.92 -7.83 -4.44
C SER A 208 -4.59 -6.99 -5.52
N VAL A 209 -5.93 -6.90 -5.52
CA VAL A 209 -6.74 -6.45 -6.65
C VAL A 209 -7.33 -5.06 -6.40
N PHE A 210 -7.21 -4.16 -7.40
CA PHE A 210 -7.89 -2.88 -7.37
C PHE A 210 -9.41 -3.09 -7.33
N GLN A 211 -10.09 -2.44 -6.40
CA GLN A 211 -11.49 -2.70 -6.09
C GLN A 211 -12.45 -2.65 -7.29
N ALA A 212 -12.18 -1.78 -8.28
CA ALA A 212 -13.05 -1.65 -9.44
C ALA A 212 -13.02 -2.87 -10.39
N LEU A 213 -12.01 -3.73 -10.27
CA LEU A 213 -11.82 -4.93 -11.10
C LEU A 213 -12.43 -6.19 -10.46
N VAL A 214 -12.87 -6.08 -9.20
CA VAL A 214 -13.36 -7.24 -8.44
C VAL A 214 -14.83 -7.48 -8.75
N ASP A 215 -15.12 -8.64 -9.34
CA ASP A 215 -16.46 -9.20 -9.59
C ASP A 215 -16.55 -10.67 -9.14
N ALA A 216 -17.72 -11.26 -9.26
CA ALA A 216 -17.97 -12.65 -8.89
C ALA A 216 -17.16 -13.66 -9.72
N ASN A 217 -16.90 -13.34 -10.99
CA ASN A 217 -16.16 -14.22 -11.88
C ASN A 217 -14.68 -14.30 -11.45
N LEU A 218 -14.06 -13.15 -11.17
CA LEU A 218 -12.67 -13.08 -10.73
C LEU A 218 -12.48 -13.79 -9.39
N VAL A 219 -13.36 -13.54 -8.41
CA VAL A 219 -13.27 -14.18 -7.08
C VAL A 219 -13.45 -15.70 -7.20
N THR A 220 -14.47 -16.15 -7.94
CA THR A 220 -14.70 -17.58 -8.16
C THR A 220 -13.53 -18.25 -8.88
N TRP A 221 -12.97 -17.57 -9.89
CA TRP A 221 -11.81 -18.06 -10.62
C TRP A 221 -10.60 -18.20 -9.69
N ALA A 222 -10.29 -17.16 -8.90
CA ALA A 222 -9.15 -17.16 -7.98
C ALA A 222 -9.29 -18.30 -6.95
N HIS A 223 -10.45 -18.46 -6.34
CA HIS A 223 -10.68 -19.52 -5.34
C HIS A 223 -10.56 -20.93 -5.94
N ARG A 224 -11.00 -21.14 -7.19
CA ARG A 224 -10.77 -22.43 -7.89
C ARG A 224 -9.29 -22.73 -8.10
N HIS A 225 -8.45 -21.68 -8.23
CA HIS A 225 -7.00 -21.80 -8.32
C HIS A 225 -6.29 -21.74 -6.95
N LYS A 226 -7.04 -21.75 -5.85
CA LYS A 226 -6.54 -21.66 -4.47
C LYS A 226 -5.77 -20.37 -4.18
N LEU A 227 -6.16 -19.29 -4.85
CA LEU A 227 -5.57 -17.96 -4.70
C LEU A 227 -6.46 -17.10 -3.81
N LEU A 228 -5.85 -16.41 -2.83
CA LEU A 228 -6.51 -15.38 -2.03
C LEU A 228 -6.80 -14.13 -2.88
N VAL A 229 -7.89 -13.43 -2.56
CA VAL A 229 -8.25 -12.15 -3.17
C VAL A 229 -8.28 -11.07 -2.08
N LEU A 230 -7.23 -10.24 -2.06
CA LEU A 230 -7.15 -9.05 -1.21
C LEU A 230 -7.52 -7.82 -2.04
N VAL A 231 -8.42 -6.99 -1.57
CA VAL A 231 -8.98 -5.87 -2.35
C VAL A 231 -8.54 -4.52 -1.80
N TRP A 232 -8.06 -3.62 -2.65
CA TRP A 232 -7.58 -2.28 -2.32
C TRP A 232 -8.15 -1.20 -3.24
N THR A 233 -8.31 0.07 -2.83
CA THR A 233 -8.41 0.54 -1.46
C THR A 233 -9.87 0.79 -1.15
N VAL A 234 -10.41 0.17 -0.13
CA VAL A 234 -11.84 0.20 0.20
C VAL A 234 -12.04 1.12 1.39
N ASN A 235 -12.68 2.26 1.19
CA ASN A 235 -12.82 3.29 2.21
C ASN A 235 -14.28 3.64 2.57
N ASP A 236 -15.25 3.01 1.91
CA ASP A 236 -16.68 3.28 2.10
C ASP A 236 -17.50 2.01 2.36
N SER A 237 -18.66 2.21 2.99
CA SER A 237 -19.57 1.13 3.39
C SER A 237 -20.21 0.43 2.21
N GLN A 238 -20.53 1.15 1.13
CA GLN A 238 -21.25 0.57 0.00
C GLN A 238 -20.37 -0.48 -0.69
N ARG A 239 -19.12 -0.08 -1.00
CA ARG A 239 -18.16 -1.00 -1.65
C ARG A 239 -17.78 -2.14 -0.72
N LEU A 240 -17.57 -1.86 0.56
CA LEU A 240 -17.31 -2.90 1.56
C LEU A 240 -18.41 -3.98 1.55
N ASN A 241 -19.69 -3.57 1.66
CA ASN A 241 -20.81 -4.52 1.66
C ASN A 241 -20.96 -5.29 0.34
N GLN A 242 -20.61 -4.70 -0.82
CA GLN A 242 -20.59 -5.41 -2.09
C GLN A 242 -19.52 -6.50 -2.10
N LEU A 243 -18.31 -6.18 -1.66
CA LEU A 243 -17.18 -7.11 -1.62
C LEU A 243 -17.40 -8.27 -0.64
N GLY A 244 -18.04 -8.00 0.50
CA GLY A 244 -18.42 -9.06 1.44
C GLY A 244 -19.30 -10.14 0.82
N ARG A 245 -20.28 -9.73 -0.01
CA ARG A 245 -21.15 -10.68 -0.74
C ARG A 245 -20.39 -11.50 -1.79
N LEU A 246 -19.27 -11.01 -2.26
CA LEU A 246 -18.41 -11.73 -3.22
C LEU A 246 -17.47 -12.73 -2.56
N GLY A 247 -17.33 -12.68 -1.23
CA GLY A 247 -16.49 -13.60 -0.45
C GLY A 247 -14.99 -13.35 -0.64
N VAL A 248 -14.57 -12.07 -0.72
CA VAL A 248 -13.13 -11.73 -0.79
C VAL A 248 -12.41 -12.08 0.51
N ASP A 249 -11.11 -12.39 0.44
CA ASP A 249 -10.32 -12.89 1.58
C ASP A 249 -9.65 -11.77 2.39
N GLY A 250 -9.54 -10.55 1.85
CA GLY A 250 -8.94 -9.44 2.54
C GLY A 250 -9.41 -8.08 2.04
N ILE A 251 -9.49 -7.13 2.97
CA ILE A 251 -9.85 -5.74 2.70
C ILE A 251 -8.69 -4.85 3.12
N THR A 252 -8.09 -4.18 2.15
CA THR A 252 -7.09 -3.14 2.36
C THR A 252 -7.79 -1.78 2.41
N THR A 253 -7.67 -1.10 3.54
CA THR A 253 -8.35 0.18 3.78
C THR A 253 -7.42 1.23 4.34
N ALA A 254 -7.61 2.48 3.91
CA ALA A 254 -7.05 3.66 4.53
C ALA A 254 -8.02 4.27 5.58
N ASN A 255 -9.28 3.83 5.61
CA ASN A 255 -10.25 4.20 6.64
C ASN A 255 -10.19 3.22 7.81
N LEU A 256 -9.43 3.58 8.85
CA LEU A 256 -9.18 2.70 10.00
C LEU A 256 -10.47 2.30 10.76
N ALA A 257 -11.55 3.06 10.65
CA ALA A 257 -12.84 2.69 11.24
C ALA A 257 -13.43 1.40 10.62
N ILE A 258 -13.09 1.08 9.36
CA ILE A 258 -13.46 -0.19 8.73
C ILE A 258 -12.81 -1.37 9.45
N LEU A 259 -11.54 -1.26 9.85
CA LEU A 259 -10.83 -2.32 10.56
C LEU A 259 -11.54 -2.71 11.85
N GLN A 260 -12.08 -1.71 12.57
CA GLN A 260 -12.84 -1.91 13.79
C GLN A 260 -14.20 -2.58 13.53
N THR A 261 -14.85 -2.21 12.42
CA THR A 261 -16.15 -2.75 12.03
C THR A 261 -16.07 -4.22 11.56
N LEU A 262 -14.92 -4.61 11.01
CA LEU A 262 -14.65 -6.00 10.56
C LEU A 262 -14.14 -6.91 11.70
N ARG A 263 -14.12 -6.43 12.93
CA ARG A 263 -13.65 -7.12 14.12
C ARG A 263 -14.81 -7.85 14.79
#